data_d3dd1400e45b0cab86b7ee7dd1ddd117
#
_entry.id   d3dd1400e45b0cab86b7ee7dd1ddd117
#
_cell.length_a   1.000
_cell.length_b   1.000
_cell.length_c   1.000
_cell.angle_alpha   90.00
_cell.angle_beta   90.00
_cell.angle_gamma   90.00
#
_symmetry.space_group_name_H-M   'P 1'
#
loop_
_entity.id
_entity.type
_entity.pdbx_description
1 polymer ?
#
loop_
_entity_poly.entity_id
_entity_poly.type
_entity_poly.pdbx_seq_one_letter_code
_entity_poly.pdbx_strand_id
1 'polypeptide(L)'
;MKIVIAGAGEMGSHLAKMLSGNGHDITVIDSDPKLLADVASLADVLTVEGDSTTFAVLRKASVRKCDLFIAVNHVENDNVVAAVLAKQLGAKKSIARIDNNEYLEPNNKEIFINMAIDYLFYPEKVAAQEVINLLGHTSTTEYVDFSSGRLSLVVFRLDPTSSLIGRELSGFKDDAAQLSYRTVAIARGGQTIIARQDEIFMEGDMVYVIARQDAVKEVMEFSGHSNVEINNMMILGGSRIGIRIATELQDEVNIKLIDYNAEKAYRLAELLDKTLIINEDGRHIEAMLEEGLANMDAFIAVTGRSETNILAAMLAKRMGVKKVIAEIENLDYINLAESIGIDTIINKKLVTASNIFRFTMSTDVQAIKCLTGSEAEVLEFIVKPNAPATKAPIKELKLPQDTIIGGVVRGDKVFIAVGNMELSAYDRVVVFAMPASISKIGYFFN
;
A
#
# COMPACT_ATOMS: atom_id res chain seq x y z
N MET A 1 12.65 -12.20 14.73
CA MET A 1 11.43 -12.96 15.13
C MET A 1 11.41 -14.28 14.37
N LYS A 2 10.71 -15.28 14.91
CA LYS A 2 10.41 -16.52 14.17
C LYS A 2 9.05 -16.40 13.53
N ILE A 3 8.97 -16.45 12.20
CA ILE A 3 7.74 -16.27 11.43
C ILE A 3 7.48 -17.52 10.60
N VAL A 4 6.26 -18.00 10.63
CA VAL A 4 5.81 -19.11 9.77
C VAL A 4 4.79 -18.59 8.78
N ILE A 5 5.03 -18.82 7.49
CA ILE A 5 4.14 -18.43 6.40
C ILE A 5 3.54 -19.69 5.78
N ALA A 6 2.22 -19.79 5.77
CA ALA A 6 1.48 -20.85 5.08
C ALA A 6 0.99 -20.33 3.73
N GLY A 7 1.50 -20.97 2.67
CA GLY A 7 1.33 -20.59 1.28
C GLY A 7 2.61 -20.01 0.67
N ALA A 8 3.16 -20.70 -0.35
CA ALA A 8 4.35 -20.30 -1.11
C ALA A 8 4.01 -19.67 -2.47
N GLY A 9 2.75 -19.33 -2.71
CA GLY A 9 2.33 -18.61 -3.91
C GLY A 9 2.97 -17.21 -3.98
N GLU A 10 2.60 -16.40 -4.97
CA GLU A 10 3.21 -15.08 -5.22
C GLU A 10 3.26 -14.16 -3.99
N MET A 11 2.17 -14.13 -3.21
CA MET A 11 2.09 -13.31 -1.99
C MET A 11 3.01 -13.85 -0.88
N GLY A 12 2.97 -15.16 -0.63
CA GLY A 12 3.82 -15.78 0.39
C GLY A 12 5.31 -15.69 0.07
N SER A 13 5.67 -15.86 -1.21
CA SER A 13 7.06 -15.68 -1.70
C SER A 13 7.56 -14.27 -1.50
N HIS A 14 6.73 -13.28 -1.83
CA HIS A 14 7.07 -11.87 -1.63
C HIS A 14 7.26 -11.53 -0.14
N LEU A 15 6.34 -11.98 0.72
CA LEU A 15 6.46 -11.81 2.16
C LEU A 15 7.71 -12.51 2.72
N ALA A 16 8.00 -13.73 2.28
CA ALA A 16 9.18 -14.48 2.70
C ALA A 16 10.47 -13.73 2.36
N LYS A 17 10.59 -13.23 1.12
CA LYS A 17 11.74 -12.44 0.65
C LYS A 17 11.90 -11.14 1.48
N MET A 18 10.83 -10.39 1.64
CA MET A 18 10.85 -9.12 2.36
C MET A 18 11.22 -9.32 3.84
N LEU A 19 10.59 -10.29 4.51
CA LEU A 19 10.78 -10.51 5.94
C LEU A 19 12.15 -11.15 6.26
N SER A 20 12.67 -12.04 5.41
CA SER A 20 14.02 -12.58 5.57
C SER A 20 15.07 -11.49 5.40
N GLY A 21 14.90 -10.59 4.42
CA GLY A 21 15.76 -9.42 4.21
C GLY A 21 15.82 -8.48 5.41
N ASN A 22 14.77 -8.47 6.25
CA ASN A 22 14.72 -7.70 7.50
C ASN A 22 15.25 -8.46 8.73
N GLY A 23 15.93 -9.60 8.53
CA GLY A 23 16.61 -10.36 9.59
C GLY A 23 15.67 -11.20 10.46
N HIS A 24 14.55 -11.65 9.93
CA HIS A 24 13.63 -12.58 10.59
C HIS A 24 13.92 -14.03 10.17
N ASP A 25 13.75 -15.00 11.09
CA ASP A 25 13.83 -16.43 10.82
C ASP A 25 12.51 -16.89 10.18
N ILE A 26 12.51 -17.18 8.90
CA ILE A 26 11.31 -17.51 8.13
C ILE A 26 11.21 -19.02 7.87
N THR A 27 10.03 -19.59 8.10
CA THR A 27 9.66 -20.93 7.63
C THR A 27 8.44 -20.81 6.72
N VAL A 28 8.52 -21.40 5.51
CA VAL A 28 7.41 -21.40 4.55
C VAL A 28 6.83 -22.81 4.41
N ILE A 29 5.51 -22.91 4.48
CA ILE A 29 4.77 -24.18 4.31
C ILE A 29 3.98 -24.11 3.00
N ASP A 30 4.08 -25.13 2.16
CA ASP A 30 3.23 -25.33 1.00
C ASP A 30 3.14 -26.81 0.65
N SER A 31 2.07 -27.22 -0.04
CA SER A 31 1.94 -28.57 -0.57
C SER A 31 2.63 -28.78 -1.92
N ASP A 32 2.96 -27.70 -2.63
CA ASP A 32 3.68 -27.73 -3.91
C ASP A 32 5.20 -27.58 -3.70
N PRO A 33 5.99 -28.67 -3.95
CA PRO A 33 7.43 -28.62 -3.80
C PRO A 33 8.13 -27.67 -4.78
N LYS A 34 7.49 -27.34 -5.93
CA LYS A 34 8.05 -26.38 -6.90
C LYS A 34 8.01 -24.98 -6.35
N LEU A 35 6.85 -24.55 -5.81
CA LEU A 35 6.72 -23.24 -5.16
C LEU A 35 7.71 -23.09 -4.00
N LEU A 36 7.90 -24.15 -3.20
CA LEU A 36 8.88 -24.15 -2.11
C LEU A 36 10.33 -23.99 -2.62
N ALA A 37 10.69 -24.68 -3.73
CA ALA A 37 12.00 -24.54 -4.33
C ALA A 37 12.24 -23.12 -4.88
N ASP A 38 11.21 -22.52 -5.51
CA ASP A 38 11.28 -21.16 -6.02
C ASP A 38 11.50 -20.16 -4.87
N VAL A 39 10.76 -20.26 -3.78
CA VAL A 39 10.93 -19.39 -2.60
C VAL A 39 12.32 -19.55 -1.99
N ALA A 40 12.82 -20.79 -1.84
CA ALA A 40 14.14 -21.05 -1.28
C ALA A 40 15.28 -20.49 -2.17
N SER A 41 15.05 -20.34 -3.48
CA SER A 41 16.02 -19.70 -4.38
C SER A 41 16.04 -18.18 -4.25
N LEU A 42 14.93 -17.57 -3.77
CA LEU A 42 14.76 -16.12 -3.70
C LEU A 42 15.07 -15.52 -2.34
N ALA A 43 15.04 -16.34 -1.27
CA ALA A 43 15.15 -15.87 0.11
C ALA A 43 15.79 -16.93 1.02
N ASP A 44 16.47 -16.47 2.08
CA ASP A 44 17.02 -17.36 3.12
C ASP A 44 15.88 -17.81 4.05
N VAL A 45 15.27 -18.95 3.72
CA VAL A 45 14.10 -19.47 4.42
C VAL A 45 14.17 -21.00 4.59
N LEU A 46 13.55 -21.51 5.64
CA LEU A 46 13.29 -22.92 5.79
C LEU A 46 11.98 -23.28 5.06
N THR A 47 11.94 -24.40 4.37
CA THR A 47 10.74 -24.88 3.69
C THR A 47 10.21 -26.17 4.34
N VAL A 48 8.89 -26.27 4.42
CA VAL A 48 8.19 -27.46 4.93
C VAL A 48 7.11 -27.86 3.94
N GLU A 49 7.30 -28.98 3.27
CA GLU A 49 6.31 -29.53 2.36
C GLU A 49 5.15 -30.18 3.14
N GLY A 50 3.92 -29.81 2.76
CA GLY A 50 2.69 -30.38 3.28
C GLY A 50 1.53 -29.40 3.41
N ASP A 51 0.40 -29.92 3.82
CA ASP A 51 -0.84 -29.18 4.04
C ASP A 51 -0.79 -28.42 5.38
N SER A 52 -0.86 -27.09 5.33
CA SER A 52 -0.81 -26.19 6.48
C SER A 52 -2.04 -26.32 7.42
N THR A 53 -3.08 -27.03 7.03
CA THR A 53 -4.27 -27.32 7.86
C THR A 53 -4.07 -28.57 8.73
N THR A 54 -2.89 -29.21 8.68
CA THR A 54 -2.61 -30.43 9.44
C THR A 54 -1.67 -30.17 10.63
N PHE A 55 -1.97 -30.79 11.78
CA PHE A 55 -1.13 -30.68 12.99
C PHE A 55 0.30 -31.20 12.77
N ALA A 56 0.48 -32.25 11.94
CA ALA A 56 1.78 -32.84 11.67
C ALA A 56 2.70 -31.83 10.99
N VAL A 57 2.22 -31.15 9.95
CA VAL A 57 2.95 -30.15 9.17
C VAL A 57 3.23 -28.91 10.03
N LEU A 58 2.24 -28.40 10.76
CA LEU A 58 2.42 -27.24 11.65
C LEU A 58 3.47 -27.52 12.76
N ARG A 59 3.52 -28.76 13.31
CA ARG A 59 4.56 -29.16 14.25
C ARG A 59 5.94 -29.25 13.60
N LYS A 60 6.04 -29.81 12.38
CA LYS A 60 7.28 -29.86 11.58
C LYS A 60 7.81 -28.45 11.32
N ALA A 61 6.94 -27.49 11.03
CA ALA A 61 7.27 -26.08 10.87
C ALA A 61 7.57 -25.34 12.20
N SER A 62 7.58 -26.04 13.33
CA SER A 62 7.87 -25.48 14.65
C SER A 62 6.94 -24.32 15.06
N VAL A 63 5.68 -24.33 14.66
CA VAL A 63 4.67 -23.28 14.91
C VAL A 63 4.54 -22.92 16.39
N ARG A 64 4.71 -23.91 17.31
CA ARG A 64 4.68 -23.66 18.76
C ARG A 64 5.68 -22.60 19.25
N LYS A 65 6.74 -22.37 18.48
CA LYS A 65 7.82 -21.43 18.84
C LYS A 65 7.79 -20.16 17.97
N CYS A 66 6.80 -20.00 17.09
CA CYS A 66 6.74 -18.85 16.23
C CYS A 66 6.12 -17.63 16.95
N ASP A 67 6.66 -16.47 16.61
CA ASP A 67 6.16 -15.19 17.09
C ASP A 67 4.94 -14.74 16.26
N LEU A 68 4.94 -15.07 14.97
CA LEU A 68 3.90 -14.69 14.02
C LEU A 68 3.64 -15.83 13.02
N PHE A 69 2.38 -16.22 12.88
CA PHE A 69 1.91 -17.13 11.85
C PHE A 69 1.07 -16.36 10.84
N ILE A 70 1.38 -16.54 9.56
CA ILE A 70 0.74 -15.82 8.45
C ILE A 70 0.17 -16.85 7.47
N ALA A 71 -1.15 -16.91 7.33
CA ALA A 71 -1.81 -17.79 6.37
C ALA A 71 -2.23 -17.00 5.13
N VAL A 72 -1.62 -17.32 3.98
CA VAL A 72 -1.83 -16.68 2.67
C VAL A 72 -1.95 -17.71 1.54
N ASN A 73 -2.50 -18.89 1.85
CA ASN A 73 -2.85 -19.89 0.84
C ASN A 73 -3.86 -19.32 -0.15
N HIS A 74 -4.02 -20.01 -1.28
CA HIS A 74 -4.98 -19.61 -2.32
C HIS A 74 -6.44 -19.74 -1.84
N VAL A 75 -6.74 -20.75 -1.01
CA VAL A 75 -8.08 -21.03 -0.49
C VAL A 75 -8.27 -20.34 0.87
N GLU A 76 -9.29 -19.51 0.98
CA GLU A 76 -9.62 -18.74 2.20
C GLU A 76 -9.82 -19.62 3.42
N ASN A 77 -10.60 -20.71 3.28
CA ASN A 77 -10.93 -21.61 4.38
C ASN A 77 -9.66 -22.25 4.98
N ASP A 78 -8.69 -22.58 4.14
CA ASP A 78 -7.42 -23.14 4.59
C ASP A 78 -6.63 -22.12 5.44
N ASN A 79 -6.72 -20.82 5.08
CA ASN A 79 -6.08 -19.75 5.85
C ASN A 79 -6.70 -19.61 7.24
N VAL A 80 -8.03 -19.65 7.32
CA VAL A 80 -8.76 -19.56 8.60
C VAL A 80 -8.41 -20.77 9.48
N VAL A 81 -8.52 -21.99 8.91
CA VAL A 81 -8.20 -23.23 9.65
C VAL A 81 -6.75 -23.26 10.11
N ALA A 82 -5.79 -22.97 9.23
CA ALA A 82 -4.37 -22.96 9.55
C ALA A 82 -4.04 -21.93 10.65
N ALA A 83 -4.62 -20.72 10.58
CA ALA A 83 -4.40 -19.68 11.59
C ALA A 83 -4.94 -20.08 12.98
N VAL A 84 -6.14 -20.66 13.05
CA VAL A 84 -6.73 -21.17 14.29
C VAL A 84 -5.86 -22.28 14.87
N LEU A 85 -5.48 -23.29 14.08
CA LEU A 85 -4.65 -24.40 14.53
C LEU A 85 -3.27 -23.93 14.98
N ALA A 86 -2.66 -22.99 14.27
CA ALA A 86 -1.37 -22.41 14.64
C ALA A 86 -1.44 -21.72 16.01
N LYS A 87 -2.49 -20.95 16.24
CA LYS A 87 -2.70 -20.27 17.52
C LYS A 87 -2.91 -21.26 18.67
N GLN A 88 -3.71 -22.31 18.45
CA GLN A 88 -3.93 -23.37 19.43
C GLN A 88 -2.65 -24.19 19.72
N LEU A 89 -1.75 -24.31 18.76
CA LEU A 89 -0.43 -24.93 18.94
C LEU A 89 0.55 -24.04 19.69
N GLY A 90 0.28 -22.74 19.84
CA GLY A 90 1.09 -21.81 20.63
C GLY A 90 1.79 -20.71 19.87
N ALA A 91 1.40 -20.42 18.62
CA ALA A 91 1.83 -19.22 17.92
C ALA A 91 1.41 -17.95 18.71
N LYS A 92 2.30 -16.98 18.88
CA LYS A 92 1.99 -15.77 19.67
C LYS A 92 0.95 -14.90 18.99
N LYS A 93 1.06 -14.72 17.66
CA LYS A 93 0.09 -14.00 16.82
C LYS A 93 -0.24 -14.82 15.58
N SER A 94 -1.47 -14.69 15.09
CA SER A 94 -1.92 -15.33 13.86
C SER A 94 -2.66 -14.33 12.96
N ILE A 95 -2.36 -14.40 11.67
CA ILE A 95 -2.97 -13.59 10.61
C ILE A 95 -3.53 -14.54 9.56
N ALA A 96 -4.76 -14.28 9.08
CA ALA A 96 -5.34 -15.01 7.98
C ALA A 96 -5.79 -14.07 6.86
N ARG A 97 -5.34 -14.35 5.63
CA ARG A 97 -5.90 -13.76 4.42
C ARG A 97 -7.30 -14.31 4.19
N ILE A 98 -8.22 -13.39 3.92
CA ILE A 98 -9.59 -13.71 3.57
C ILE A 98 -9.97 -13.09 2.22
N ASP A 99 -11.05 -13.59 1.64
CA ASP A 99 -11.63 -13.14 0.38
C ASP A 99 -13.08 -12.69 0.54
N ASN A 100 -13.73 -13.02 1.67
CA ASN A 100 -15.11 -12.67 1.97
C ASN A 100 -15.17 -11.42 2.87
N ASN A 101 -15.84 -10.36 2.35
CA ASN A 101 -16.00 -9.11 3.09
C ASN A 101 -16.88 -9.24 4.34
N GLU A 102 -17.82 -10.19 4.36
CA GLU A 102 -18.70 -10.41 5.52
C GLU A 102 -17.92 -10.73 6.80
N TYR A 103 -16.72 -11.36 6.67
CA TYR A 103 -15.85 -11.68 7.81
C TYR A 103 -15.25 -10.44 8.48
N LEU A 104 -15.27 -9.29 7.81
CA LEU A 104 -14.79 -8.00 8.35
C LEU A 104 -15.89 -7.15 8.96
N GLU A 105 -17.15 -7.55 8.85
CA GLU A 105 -18.25 -6.88 9.53
C GLU A 105 -18.07 -6.98 11.05
N PRO A 106 -18.40 -5.94 11.82
CA PRO A 106 -18.07 -5.89 13.25
C PRO A 106 -18.49 -7.14 14.04
N ASN A 107 -19.73 -7.60 13.84
CA ASN A 107 -20.26 -8.76 14.56
C ASN A 107 -19.58 -10.08 14.14
N ASN A 108 -19.29 -10.25 12.84
CA ASN A 108 -18.65 -11.45 12.30
C ASN A 108 -17.16 -11.50 12.66
N LYS A 109 -16.48 -10.34 12.60
CA LYS A 109 -15.07 -10.23 12.96
C LYS A 109 -14.80 -10.65 14.40
N GLU A 110 -15.71 -10.37 15.32
CA GLU A 110 -15.60 -10.76 16.71
C GLU A 110 -15.59 -12.30 16.86
N ILE A 111 -16.32 -13.04 16.03
CA ILE A 111 -16.30 -14.51 15.99
C ILE A 111 -14.87 -15.02 15.72
N PHE A 112 -14.19 -14.47 14.73
CA PHE A 112 -12.82 -14.86 14.37
C PHE A 112 -11.80 -14.51 15.46
N ILE A 113 -11.97 -13.36 16.13
CA ILE A 113 -11.17 -12.97 17.29
C ILE A 113 -11.36 -14.00 18.42
N ASN A 114 -12.59 -14.44 18.68
CA ASN A 114 -12.91 -15.45 19.66
C ASN A 114 -12.36 -16.84 19.26
N MET A 115 -12.20 -17.13 17.97
CA MET A 115 -11.47 -18.29 17.45
C MET A 115 -9.95 -18.13 17.54
N ALA A 116 -9.47 -17.05 18.19
CA ALA A 116 -8.07 -16.73 18.41
C ALA A 116 -7.28 -16.38 17.14
N ILE A 117 -7.93 -15.81 16.10
CA ILE A 117 -7.25 -15.18 14.99
C ILE A 117 -7.05 -13.69 15.34
N ASP A 118 -5.80 -13.25 15.44
CA ASP A 118 -5.48 -11.89 15.88
C ASP A 118 -5.80 -10.84 14.80
N TYR A 119 -5.71 -11.21 13.50
CA TYR A 119 -5.97 -10.30 12.41
C TYR A 119 -6.46 -11.00 11.14
N LEU A 120 -7.57 -10.51 10.60
CA LEU A 120 -8.08 -10.88 9.28
C LEU A 120 -7.66 -9.82 8.27
N PHE A 121 -7.20 -10.26 7.11
CA PHE A 121 -6.67 -9.39 6.09
C PHE A 121 -7.28 -9.69 4.71
N TYR A 122 -7.84 -8.66 4.08
CA TYR A 122 -8.45 -8.74 2.74
C TYR A 122 -7.74 -7.78 1.78
N PRO A 123 -6.75 -8.25 1.00
CA PRO A 123 -5.92 -7.42 0.12
C PRO A 123 -6.72 -6.58 -0.86
N GLU A 124 -7.70 -7.20 -1.50
CA GLU A 124 -8.50 -6.57 -2.56
C GLU A 124 -9.37 -5.42 -2.01
N LYS A 125 -9.81 -5.51 -0.76
CA LYS A 125 -10.53 -4.42 -0.08
C LYS A 125 -9.64 -3.22 0.13
N VAL A 126 -8.41 -3.45 0.60
CA VAL A 126 -7.45 -2.37 0.85
C VAL A 126 -7.02 -1.73 -0.47
N ALA A 127 -6.75 -2.55 -1.49
CA ALA A 127 -6.38 -2.06 -2.82
C ALA A 127 -7.51 -1.22 -3.45
N ALA A 128 -8.77 -1.65 -3.35
CA ALA A 128 -9.91 -0.89 -3.84
C ALA A 128 -10.04 0.47 -3.09
N GLN A 129 -9.85 0.48 -1.77
CA GLN A 129 -9.90 1.71 -0.99
C GLN A 129 -8.78 2.69 -1.37
N GLU A 130 -7.58 2.20 -1.68
CA GLU A 130 -6.50 3.03 -2.20
C GLU A 130 -6.89 3.69 -3.53
N VAL A 131 -7.50 2.93 -4.45
CA VAL A 131 -8.01 3.49 -5.73
C VAL A 131 -9.06 4.57 -5.47
N ILE A 132 -10.05 4.31 -4.62
CA ILE A 132 -11.12 5.26 -4.30
C ILE A 132 -10.55 6.56 -3.72
N ASN A 133 -9.61 6.46 -2.78
CA ASN A 133 -8.95 7.63 -2.21
C ASN A 133 -8.20 8.45 -3.27
N LEU A 134 -7.54 7.77 -4.22
CA LEU A 134 -6.79 8.43 -5.30
C LEU A 134 -7.68 9.09 -6.36
N LEU A 135 -8.90 8.61 -6.53
CA LEU A 135 -9.89 9.28 -7.40
C LEU A 135 -10.37 10.61 -6.81
N GLY A 136 -10.38 10.75 -5.49
CA GLY A 136 -10.60 12.05 -4.81
C GLY A 136 -9.40 13.02 -4.92
N HIS A 137 -8.20 12.50 -5.26
CA HIS A 137 -6.94 13.24 -5.31
C HIS A 137 -6.21 13.00 -6.65
N THR A 138 -6.83 13.37 -7.76
CA THR A 138 -6.42 12.96 -9.11
C THR A 138 -5.04 13.46 -9.53
N SER A 139 -4.54 14.55 -8.97
CA SER A 139 -3.19 15.08 -9.22
C SER A 139 -2.07 14.36 -8.46
N THR A 140 -2.40 13.35 -7.63
CA THR A 140 -1.42 12.57 -6.87
C THR A 140 -1.19 11.20 -7.47
N THR A 141 0.01 10.65 -7.28
CA THR A 141 0.36 9.26 -7.63
C THR A 141 0.01 8.32 -6.47
N GLU A 142 0.27 8.74 -5.24
CA GLU A 142 -0.14 8.06 -4.01
C GLU A 142 -0.67 9.08 -3.00
N TYR A 143 -1.66 8.65 -2.23
CA TYR A 143 -2.24 9.43 -1.13
C TYR A 143 -2.51 8.50 0.05
N VAL A 144 -1.97 8.83 1.21
CA VAL A 144 -2.12 8.00 2.41
C VAL A 144 -2.39 8.87 3.63
N ASP A 145 -3.49 8.58 4.31
CA ASP A 145 -3.84 9.23 5.57
C ASP A 145 -3.18 8.57 6.78
N PHE A 146 -2.66 9.39 7.67
CA PHE A 146 -2.15 9.03 8.98
C PHE A 146 -2.93 9.75 10.08
N SER A 147 -2.96 9.18 11.27
CA SER A 147 -3.65 9.77 12.43
C SER A 147 -5.11 10.14 12.16
N SER A 148 -5.85 9.25 11.47
CA SER A 148 -7.25 9.46 11.08
C SER A 148 -7.45 10.70 10.19
N GLY A 149 -6.59 10.87 9.18
CA GLY A 149 -6.69 11.93 8.18
C GLY A 149 -6.15 13.29 8.62
N ARG A 150 -5.49 13.40 9.77
CA ARG A 150 -4.91 14.67 10.25
C ARG A 150 -3.57 15.03 9.63
N LEU A 151 -2.80 14.01 9.28
CA LEU A 151 -1.60 14.10 8.46
C LEU A 151 -1.76 13.21 7.25
N SER A 152 -1.28 13.65 6.10
CA SER A 152 -1.32 12.87 4.87
C SER A 152 0.06 12.83 4.23
N LEU A 153 0.42 11.68 3.68
CA LEU A 153 1.47 11.57 2.69
C LEU A 153 0.85 11.84 1.32
N VAL A 154 1.37 12.84 0.64
CA VAL A 154 1.00 13.20 -0.72
C VAL A 154 2.19 12.91 -1.61
N VAL A 155 2.00 12.07 -2.64
CA VAL A 155 3.05 11.71 -3.59
C VAL A 155 2.61 12.14 -4.98
N PHE A 156 3.46 12.86 -5.68
CA PHE A 156 3.20 13.31 -7.05
C PHE A 156 4.48 13.35 -7.88
N ARG A 157 4.33 13.19 -9.17
CA ARG A 157 5.42 13.35 -10.14
C ARG A 157 5.48 14.79 -10.61
N LEU A 158 6.68 15.35 -10.73
CA LEU A 158 6.86 16.69 -11.28
C LEU A 158 6.70 16.66 -12.81
N ASP A 159 5.62 17.28 -13.25
CA ASP A 159 5.36 17.58 -14.66
C ASP A 159 6.27 18.73 -15.14
N PRO A 160 6.61 18.82 -16.45
CA PRO A 160 7.39 19.96 -17.00
C PRO A 160 6.84 21.35 -16.67
N THR A 161 5.55 21.46 -16.36
CA THR A 161 4.89 22.73 -15.98
C THR A 161 4.98 23.06 -14.50
N SER A 162 5.53 22.16 -13.67
CA SER A 162 5.62 22.34 -12.21
C SER A 162 6.49 23.55 -11.86
N SER A 163 5.97 24.40 -10.98
CA SER A 163 6.68 25.57 -10.45
C SER A 163 7.85 25.21 -9.51
N LEU A 164 8.01 23.95 -9.14
CA LEU A 164 9.09 23.48 -8.28
C LEU A 164 10.40 23.20 -9.03
N ILE A 165 10.35 22.92 -10.34
CA ILE A 165 11.54 22.56 -11.11
C ILE A 165 12.59 23.65 -11.01
N GLY A 166 13.83 23.24 -10.68
CA GLY A 166 14.99 24.14 -10.51
C GLY A 166 15.04 24.85 -9.15
N ARG A 167 14.06 24.65 -8.25
CA ARG A 167 14.12 25.16 -6.88
C ARG A 167 14.81 24.18 -5.96
N GLU A 168 15.47 24.71 -4.92
CA GLU A 168 15.99 23.88 -3.83
C GLU A 168 14.85 23.34 -2.96
N LEU A 169 14.99 22.12 -2.45
CA LEU A 169 14.05 21.55 -1.49
C LEU A 169 13.89 22.42 -0.24
N SER A 170 14.95 23.13 0.16
CA SER A 170 14.93 24.08 1.27
C SER A 170 14.01 25.29 1.04
N GLY A 171 13.81 25.67 -0.22
CA GLY A 171 12.92 26.74 -0.66
C GLY A 171 11.44 26.35 -0.71
N PHE A 172 11.16 25.06 -0.62
CA PHE A 172 9.81 24.52 -0.52
C PHE A 172 9.38 24.46 0.96
N LYS A 173 9.27 25.65 1.54
CA LYS A 173 8.79 25.89 2.90
C LYS A 173 7.65 26.88 2.84
N ASP A 174 6.61 26.58 3.62
CA ASP A 174 5.63 27.57 3.98
C ASP A 174 6.34 28.69 4.76
N ASP A 175 6.19 29.95 4.33
CA ASP A 175 6.70 31.12 5.05
C ASP A 175 5.94 31.41 6.36
N ALA A 176 4.94 30.59 6.68
CA ALA A 176 4.15 30.69 7.89
C ALA A 176 5.01 30.41 9.15
N ALA A 177 4.64 31.03 10.25
CA ALA A 177 5.26 30.79 11.56
C ALA A 177 5.15 29.32 12.01
N GLN A 178 4.27 28.52 11.38
CA GLN A 178 4.11 27.10 11.57
C GLN A 178 3.97 26.43 10.20
N LEU A 179 4.89 25.52 9.87
CA LEU A 179 4.87 24.78 8.62
C LEU A 179 3.59 23.94 8.48
N SER A 180 2.99 23.93 7.29
CA SER A 180 1.80 23.15 6.95
C SER A 180 2.12 21.88 6.18
N TYR A 181 3.30 21.80 5.54
CA TYR A 181 3.81 20.63 4.82
C TYR A 181 5.34 20.57 4.79
N ARG A 182 5.88 19.41 4.44
CA ARG A 182 7.32 19.18 4.30
C ARG A 182 7.60 18.09 3.29
N THR A 183 8.53 18.34 2.35
CA THR A 183 9.12 17.26 1.55
C THR A 183 10.00 16.37 2.44
N VAL A 184 9.78 15.07 2.38
CA VAL A 184 10.52 14.07 3.15
C VAL A 184 11.50 13.30 2.28
N ALA A 185 11.20 13.12 0.99
CA ALA A 185 12.07 12.47 0.03
C ALA A 185 11.70 12.87 -1.41
N ILE A 186 12.61 12.55 -2.33
CA ILE A 186 12.33 12.47 -3.77
C ILE A 186 12.81 11.11 -4.28
N ALA A 187 12.15 10.57 -5.32
CA ALA A 187 12.70 9.43 -6.06
C ALA A 187 13.02 9.88 -7.48
N ARG A 188 14.25 9.59 -7.91
CA ARG A 188 14.82 9.97 -9.20
C ARG A 188 15.56 8.80 -9.82
N GLY A 189 15.17 8.41 -11.03
CA GLY A 189 15.84 7.30 -11.73
C GLY A 189 15.85 5.97 -10.96
N GLY A 190 14.80 5.68 -10.19
CA GLY A 190 14.68 4.48 -9.36
C GLY A 190 15.45 4.53 -8.03
N GLN A 191 16.07 5.65 -7.69
CA GLN A 191 16.76 5.84 -6.40
C GLN A 191 15.97 6.80 -5.51
N THR A 192 15.82 6.44 -4.23
CA THR A 192 15.19 7.31 -3.23
C THR A 192 16.23 8.17 -2.54
N ILE A 193 16.02 9.46 -2.55
CA ILE A 193 16.88 10.48 -1.96
C ILE A 193 16.11 11.13 -0.81
N ILE A 194 16.60 10.97 0.41
CA ILE A 194 16.02 11.66 1.58
C ILE A 194 16.22 13.17 1.41
N ALA A 195 15.15 13.94 1.60
CA ALA A 195 15.15 15.38 1.36
C ALA A 195 16.17 16.11 2.26
N ARG A 196 17.20 16.67 1.62
CA ARG A 196 18.20 17.54 2.24
C ARG A 196 18.04 18.95 1.71
N GLN A 197 18.63 19.92 2.41
CA GLN A 197 18.42 21.33 2.09
C GLN A 197 19.03 21.77 0.75
N ASP A 198 20.04 21.05 0.26
CA ASP A 198 20.83 21.35 -0.92
C ASP A 198 20.35 20.60 -2.21
N GLU A 199 19.33 19.74 -2.09
CA GLU A 199 18.76 19.06 -3.24
C GLU A 199 17.88 19.98 -4.08
N ILE A 200 17.91 19.79 -5.42
CA ILE A 200 17.13 20.57 -6.39
C ILE A 200 16.08 19.66 -7.04
N PHE A 201 14.86 20.17 -7.16
CA PHE A 201 13.79 19.48 -7.88
C PHE A 201 14.05 19.44 -9.37
N MET A 202 13.92 18.26 -9.99
CA MET A 202 14.05 18.03 -11.44
C MET A 202 12.76 17.50 -12.03
N GLU A 203 12.59 17.72 -13.32
CA GLU A 203 11.49 17.13 -14.09
C GLU A 203 11.48 15.61 -13.93
N GLY A 204 10.29 15.04 -13.73
CA GLY A 204 10.09 13.60 -13.55
C GLY A 204 10.37 13.07 -12.15
N ASP A 205 10.87 13.90 -11.21
CA ASP A 205 11.02 13.50 -9.82
C ASP A 205 9.68 13.08 -9.23
N MET A 206 9.67 11.97 -8.49
CA MET A 206 8.56 11.61 -7.61
C MET A 206 8.80 12.27 -6.26
N VAL A 207 7.92 13.16 -5.84
CA VAL A 207 8.06 13.96 -4.62
C VAL A 207 7.16 13.41 -3.53
N TYR A 208 7.73 13.17 -2.34
CA TYR A 208 7.04 12.67 -1.16
C TYR A 208 6.91 13.79 -0.14
N VAL A 209 5.68 14.20 0.15
CA VAL A 209 5.37 15.32 1.05
C VAL A 209 4.49 14.85 2.18
N ILE A 210 4.88 15.11 3.41
CA ILE A 210 3.98 15.02 4.57
C ILE A 210 3.32 16.39 4.74
N ALA A 211 2.00 16.39 4.74
CA ALA A 211 1.18 17.60 4.83
C ALA A 211 0.10 17.47 5.90
N ARG A 212 -0.30 18.59 6.47
CA ARG A 212 -1.54 18.69 7.24
C ARG A 212 -2.71 18.62 6.28
N GLN A 213 -3.85 18.14 6.75
CA GLN A 213 -5.05 17.97 5.92
C GLN A 213 -5.48 19.28 5.21
N ASP A 214 -5.37 20.41 5.90
CA ASP A 214 -5.73 21.72 5.36
C ASP A 214 -4.77 22.24 4.26
N ALA A 215 -3.55 21.71 4.18
CA ALA A 215 -2.54 22.08 3.19
C ALA A 215 -2.44 21.13 1.98
N VAL A 216 -3.15 19.99 2.00
CA VAL A 216 -3.09 18.98 0.93
C VAL A 216 -3.38 19.59 -0.43
N LYS A 217 -4.41 20.44 -0.52
CA LYS A 217 -4.79 21.09 -1.79
C LYS A 217 -3.68 21.97 -2.34
N GLU A 218 -3.04 22.77 -1.50
CA GLU A 218 -1.90 23.62 -1.87
C GLU A 218 -0.71 22.77 -2.37
N VAL A 219 -0.39 21.69 -1.66
CA VAL A 219 0.68 20.76 -2.06
C VAL A 219 0.39 20.13 -3.42
N MET A 220 -0.85 19.79 -3.71
CA MET A 220 -1.25 19.20 -5.00
C MET A 220 -1.09 20.20 -6.16
N GLU A 221 -1.30 21.49 -5.94
CA GLU A 221 -1.11 22.53 -6.96
C GLU A 221 0.35 22.63 -7.42
N PHE A 222 1.32 22.26 -6.58
CA PHE A 222 2.74 22.27 -6.96
C PHE A 222 3.13 21.17 -7.93
N SER A 223 2.33 20.09 -8.06
CA SER A 223 2.62 19.01 -9.01
C SER A 223 2.66 19.51 -10.47
N GLY A 224 2.01 20.62 -10.76
CA GLY A 224 1.74 21.11 -12.12
C GLY A 224 0.42 20.56 -12.70
N HIS A 225 -0.21 19.58 -12.05
CA HIS A 225 -1.47 19.00 -12.45
C HIS A 225 -2.64 19.61 -11.66
N SER A 226 -3.71 19.98 -12.37
CA SER A 226 -4.97 20.36 -11.71
C SER A 226 -5.70 19.12 -11.22
N ASN A 227 -6.31 19.21 -10.05
CA ASN A 227 -7.23 18.18 -9.58
C ASN A 227 -8.46 18.17 -10.51
N VAL A 228 -8.80 17.00 -11.03
CA VAL A 228 -9.90 16.81 -11.97
C VAL A 228 -11.02 16.10 -11.25
N GLU A 229 -12.22 16.62 -11.37
CA GLU A 229 -13.43 15.93 -10.92
C GLU A 229 -13.73 14.74 -11.83
N ILE A 230 -13.99 13.59 -11.24
CA ILE A 230 -14.29 12.34 -11.95
C ILE A 230 -15.80 12.18 -12.02
N ASN A 231 -16.37 12.40 -13.20
CA ASN A 231 -17.79 12.19 -13.46
C ASN A 231 -18.05 10.92 -14.27
N ASN A 232 -17.11 10.55 -15.16
CA ASN A 232 -17.23 9.38 -16.02
C ASN A 232 -16.01 8.48 -15.86
N MET A 233 -16.20 7.23 -15.57
CA MET A 233 -15.14 6.28 -15.31
C MET A 233 -15.36 4.97 -16.06
N MET A 234 -14.28 4.41 -16.61
CA MET A 234 -14.28 3.07 -17.19
C MET A 234 -13.40 2.14 -16.36
N ILE A 235 -13.95 1.00 -15.98
CA ILE A 235 -13.25 -0.07 -15.27
C ILE A 235 -13.08 -1.25 -16.19
N LEU A 236 -11.85 -1.67 -16.44
CA LEU A 236 -11.54 -2.88 -17.19
C LEU A 236 -11.23 -4.02 -16.20
N GLY A 237 -12.13 -4.98 -16.12
CA GLY A 237 -12.06 -6.15 -15.25
C GLY A 237 -13.04 -6.11 -14.08
N GLY A 238 -14.02 -7.02 -14.09
CA GLY A 238 -14.92 -7.28 -12.97
C GLY A 238 -14.26 -8.10 -11.86
N SER A 239 -12.99 -7.83 -11.55
CA SER A 239 -12.28 -8.44 -10.40
C SER A 239 -12.92 -7.98 -9.09
N ARG A 240 -12.51 -8.60 -7.96
CA ARG A 240 -12.98 -8.17 -6.62
C ARG A 240 -12.70 -6.69 -6.37
N ILE A 241 -11.58 -6.16 -6.89
CA ILE A 241 -11.22 -4.74 -6.82
C ILE A 241 -12.19 -3.91 -7.66
N GLY A 242 -12.39 -4.27 -8.94
CA GLY A 242 -13.28 -3.55 -9.84
C GLY A 242 -14.73 -3.52 -9.37
N ILE A 243 -15.24 -4.65 -8.89
CA ILE A 243 -16.60 -4.75 -8.30
C ILE A 243 -16.72 -3.81 -7.12
N ARG A 244 -15.74 -3.80 -6.20
CA ARG A 244 -15.81 -2.98 -5.01
C ARG A 244 -15.74 -1.49 -5.32
N ILE A 245 -14.87 -1.06 -6.24
CA ILE A 245 -14.80 0.31 -6.70
C ILE A 245 -16.15 0.74 -7.29
N ALA A 246 -16.73 -0.09 -8.17
CA ALA A 246 -18.02 0.19 -8.77
C ALA A 246 -19.14 0.28 -7.70
N THR A 247 -19.18 -0.66 -6.75
CA THR A 247 -20.18 -0.67 -5.67
C THR A 247 -20.12 0.61 -4.81
N GLU A 248 -18.92 1.11 -4.49
CA GLU A 248 -18.77 2.28 -3.62
C GLU A 248 -18.99 3.61 -4.36
N LEU A 249 -18.74 3.66 -5.68
CA LEU A 249 -18.78 4.92 -6.44
C LEU A 249 -19.95 5.05 -7.43
N GLN A 250 -20.71 4.01 -7.70
CA GLN A 250 -21.78 4.06 -8.71
C GLN A 250 -22.93 5.03 -8.40
N ASP A 251 -23.03 5.51 -7.17
CA ASP A 251 -24.02 6.53 -6.78
C ASP A 251 -23.58 7.95 -7.15
N GLU A 252 -22.27 8.17 -7.30
CA GLU A 252 -21.65 9.49 -7.50
C GLU A 252 -21.03 9.63 -8.90
N VAL A 253 -20.60 8.53 -9.53
CA VAL A 253 -19.84 8.50 -10.78
C VAL A 253 -20.55 7.62 -11.81
N ASN A 254 -20.62 8.04 -13.07
CA ASN A 254 -21.09 7.23 -14.18
C ASN A 254 -20.03 6.17 -14.53
N ILE A 255 -20.32 4.90 -14.24
CA ILE A 255 -19.34 3.83 -14.39
C ILE A 255 -19.72 2.90 -15.53
N LYS A 256 -18.75 2.62 -16.41
CA LYS A 256 -18.76 1.51 -17.36
C LYS A 256 -17.76 0.45 -16.89
N LEU A 257 -18.22 -0.79 -16.70
CA LEU A 257 -17.38 -1.92 -16.32
C LEU A 257 -17.36 -2.96 -17.44
N ILE A 258 -16.16 -3.24 -17.95
CA ILE A 258 -15.93 -4.20 -19.04
C ILE A 258 -15.38 -5.50 -18.46
N ASP A 259 -16.02 -6.63 -18.78
CA ASP A 259 -15.48 -7.97 -18.49
C ASP A 259 -15.75 -8.91 -19.67
N TYR A 260 -14.75 -9.70 -20.06
CA TYR A 260 -14.84 -10.61 -21.22
C TYR A 260 -15.68 -11.87 -20.93
N ASN A 261 -15.88 -12.21 -19.66
CA ASN A 261 -16.62 -13.40 -19.26
C ASN A 261 -18.13 -13.09 -19.20
N ALA A 262 -18.90 -13.63 -20.14
CA ALA A 262 -20.34 -13.36 -20.28
C ALA A 262 -21.15 -13.76 -19.03
N GLU A 263 -20.86 -14.93 -18.43
CA GLU A 263 -21.57 -15.37 -17.22
C GLU A 263 -21.33 -14.45 -16.03
N LYS A 264 -20.08 -13.97 -15.91
CA LYS A 264 -19.70 -13.01 -14.88
C LYS A 264 -20.33 -11.64 -15.14
N ALA A 265 -20.32 -11.16 -16.40
CA ALA A 265 -20.94 -9.89 -16.76
C ALA A 265 -22.45 -9.89 -16.43
N TYR A 266 -23.13 -11.02 -16.69
CA TYR A 266 -24.54 -11.16 -16.31
C TYR A 266 -24.75 -11.02 -14.79
N ARG A 267 -23.94 -11.73 -13.99
CA ARG A 267 -24.01 -11.63 -12.52
C ARG A 267 -23.66 -10.22 -12.00
N LEU A 268 -22.75 -9.53 -12.66
CA LEU A 268 -22.39 -8.16 -12.31
C LEU A 268 -23.52 -7.17 -12.60
N ALA A 269 -24.27 -7.38 -13.69
CA ALA A 269 -25.43 -6.56 -14.02
C ALA A 269 -26.60 -6.74 -13.02
N GLU A 270 -26.65 -7.89 -12.33
CA GLU A 270 -27.62 -8.10 -11.23
C GLU A 270 -27.14 -7.49 -9.90
N LEU A 271 -25.82 -7.33 -9.72
CA LEU A 271 -25.20 -6.84 -8.49
C LEU A 271 -25.04 -5.31 -8.44
N LEU A 272 -24.82 -4.69 -9.61
CA LEU A 272 -24.45 -3.28 -9.74
C LEU A 272 -25.53 -2.48 -10.47
N ASP A 273 -26.48 -1.94 -9.72
CA ASP A 273 -27.72 -1.35 -10.25
C ASP A 273 -27.49 -0.10 -11.14
N LYS A 274 -26.40 0.66 -10.91
CA LYS A 274 -26.14 1.93 -11.62
C LYS A 274 -24.89 1.89 -12.50
N THR A 275 -24.19 0.76 -12.54
CA THR A 275 -23.02 0.56 -13.38
C THR A 275 -23.41 -0.09 -14.70
N LEU A 276 -23.01 0.51 -15.83
CA LEU A 276 -23.20 -0.12 -17.14
C LEU A 276 -22.18 -1.26 -17.32
N ILE A 277 -22.68 -2.49 -17.36
CA ILE A 277 -21.84 -3.69 -17.58
C ILE A 277 -21.75 -3.98 -19.06
N ILE A 278 -20.53 -4.14 -19.56
CA ILE A 278 -20.20 -4.38 -20.97
C ILE A 278 -19.49 -5.73 -21.06
N ASN A 279 -20.06 -6.66 -21.82
CA ASN A 279 -19.42 -7.94 -22.06
C ASN A 279 -18.57 -7.87 -23.32
N GLU A 280 -17.32 -7.45 -23.15
CA GLU A 280 -16.34 -7.32 -24.24
C GLU A 280 -14.93 -7.67 -23.76
N ASP A 281 -14.06 -8.00 -24.70
CA ASP A 281 -12.65 -8.24 -24.41
C ASP A 281 -11.90 -6.92 -24.50
N GLY A 282 -11.52 -6.39 -23.34
CA GLY A 282 -10.76 -5.11 -23.23
C GLY A 282 -9.35 -5.12 -23.84
N ARG A 283 -8.90 -6.24 -24.42
CA ARG A 283 -7.70 -6.29 -25.27
C ARG A 283 -7.99 -5.76 -26.69
N HIS A 284 -9.27 -5.71 -27.07
CA HIS A 284 -9.71 -5.14 -28.34
C HIS A 284 -9.84 -3.62 -28.21
N ILE A 285 -8.87 -2.90 -28.75
CA ILE A 285 -8.78 -1.44 -28.70
C ILE A 285 -10.06 -0.79 -29.25
N GLU A 286 -10.56 -1.29 -30.37
CA GLU A 286 -11.75 -0.76 -31.05
C GLU A 286 -12.98 -0.82 -30.14
N ALA A 287 -13.18 -1.92 -29.43
CA ALA A 287 -14.31 -2.08 -28.51
C ALA A 287 -14.26 -1.04 -27.36
N MET A 288 -13.10 -0.78 -26.77
CA MET A 288 -12.97 0.26 -25.75
C MET A 288 -13.22 1.68 -26.30
N LEU A 289 -12.80 1.93 -27.55
CA LEU A 289 -13.03 3.23 -28.21
C LEU A 289 -14.52 3.43 -28.56
N GLU A 290 -15.20 2.39 -29.07
CA GLU A 290 -16.64 2.41 -29.33
C GLU A 290 -17.45 2.66 -28.05
N GLU A 291 -16.99 2.13 -26.92
CA GLU A 291 -17.57 2.37 -25.61
C GLU A 291 -17.20 3.75 -25.02
N GLY A 292 -16.47 4.57 -25.77
CA GLY A 292 -16.21 5.97 -25.44
C GLY A 292 -15.07 6.17 -24.44
N LEU A 293 -14.04 5.34 -24.48
CA LEU A 293 -12.83 5.51 -23.62
C LEU A 293 -12.28 6.93 -23.64
N ALA A 294 -12.25 7.59 -24.80
CA ALA A 294 -11.72 8.95 -24.94
C ALA A 294 -12.53 10.02 -24.18
N ASN A 295 -13.76 9.72 -23.77
CA ASN A 295 -14.65 10.63 -23.05
C ASN A 295 -14.64 10.36 -21.54
N MET A 296 -13.79 9.45 -21.04
CA MET A 296 -13.69 9.13 -19.63
C MET A 296 -12.74 10.08 -18.92
N ASP A 297 -13.09 10.47 -17.70
CA ASP A 297 -12.21 11.24 -16.80
C ASP A 297 -11.18 10.32 -16.14
N ALA A 298 -11.60 9.07 -15.81
CA ALA A 298 -10.75 8.05 -15.24
C ALA A 298 -10.86 6.71 -15.97
N PHE A 299 -9.74 5.97 -16.00
CA PHE A 299 -9.66 4.59 -16.47
C PHE A 299 -8.94 3.72 -15.45
N ILE A 300 -9.54 2.59 -15.09
CA ILE A 300 -9.00 1.68 -14.08
C ILE A 300 -8.89 0.28 -14.68
N ALA A 301 -7.67 -0.23 -14.85
CA ALA A 301 -7.40 -1.57 -15.35
C ALA A 301 -7.04 -2.50 -14.17
N VAL A 302 -7.97 -3.41 -13.85
CA VAL A 302 -7.89 -4.33 -12.70
C VAL A 302 -8.26 -5.77 -13.10
N THR A 303 -7.76 -6.21 -14.26
CA THR A 303 -7.85 -7.61 -14.66
C THR A 303 -6.82 -8.46 -13.90
N GLY A 304 -6.94 -9.78 -13.99
CA GLY A 304 -5.93 -10.68 -13.40
C GLY A 304 -4.59 -10.74 -14.18
N ARG A 305 -4.32 -9.84 -15.13
CA ARG A 305 -3.14 -9.89 -16.02
C ARG A 305 -2.46 -8.53 -16.12
N SER A 306 -1.27 -8.41 -15.55
CA SER A 306 -0.50 -7.16 -15.53
C SER A 306 -0.25 -6.59 -16.95
N GLU A 307 0.07 -7.43 -17.92
CA GLU A 307 0.35 -7.00 -19.29
C GLU A 307 -0.90 -6.38 -19.94
N THR A 308 -2.07 -7.00 -19.75
CA THR A 308 -3.34 -6.46 -20.24
C THR A 308 -3.64 -5.11 -19.60
N ASN A 309 -3.44 -5.00 -18.30
CA ASN A 309 -3.67 -3.76 -17.56
C ASN A 309 -2.74 -2.64 -18.01
N ILE A 310 -1.45 -2.94 -18.24
CA ILE A 310 -0.47 -1.96 -18.73
C ILE A 310 -0.84 -1.48 -20.14
N LEU A 311 -1.13 -2.39 -21.07
CA LEU A 311 -1.44 -2.03 -22.45
C LEU A 311 -2.74 -1.22 -22.55
N ALA A 312 -3.78 -1.60 -21.81
CA ALA A 312 -5.02 -0.85 -21.76
C ALA A 312 -4.86 0.53 -21.11
N ALA A 313 -4.07 0.61 -20.04
CA ALA A 313 -3.75 1.88 -19.38
C ALA A 313 -2.96 2.84 -20.30
N MET A 314 -1.97 2.31 -21.04
CA MET A 314 -1.25 3.08 -22.08
C MET A 314 -2.20 3.65 -23.12
N LEU A 315 -3.14 2.84 -23.61
CA LEU A 315 -4.14 3.31 -24.57
C LEU A 315 -4.99 4.42 -23.98
N ALA A 316 -5.53 4.23 -22.78
CA ALA A 316 -6.34 5.24 -22.10
C ALA A 316 -5.57 6.57 -21.95
N LYS A 317 -4.30 6.49 -21.54
CA LYS A 317 -3.44 7.68 -21.44
C LYS A 317 -3.24 8.37 -22.79
N ARG A 318 -3.00 7.60 -23.86
CA ARG A 318 -2.85 8.12 -25.21
C ARG A 318 -4.14 8.76 -25.75
N MET A 319 -5.31 8.30 -25.30
CA MET A 319 -6.61 8.88 -25.65
C MET A 319 -6.94 10.14 -24.84
N GLY A 320 -6.07 10.54 -23.91
CA GLY A 320 -6.24 11.77 -23.14
C GLY A 320 -7.03 11.59 -21.83
N VAL A 321 -7.25 10.35 -21.38
CA VAL A 321 -7.87 10.09 -20.07
C VAL A 321 -6.97 10.67 -18.99
N LYS A 322 -7.54 11.47 -18.11
CA LYS A 322 -6.79 12.31 -17.16
C LYS A 322 -6.21 11.52 -16.01
N LYS A 323 -6.98 10.55 -15.46
CA LYS A 323 -6.52 9.66 -14.38
C LYS A 323 -6.52 8.22 -14.84
N VAL A 324 -5.36 7.60 -14.88
CA VAL A 324 -5.19 6.20 -15.30
C VAL A 324 -4.55 5.39 -14.19
N ILE A 325 -5.24 4.34 -13.76
CA ILE A 325 -4.81 3.44 -12.68
C ILE A 325 -4.72 2.02 -13.23
N ALA A 326 -3.63 1.32 -12.92
CA ALA A 326 -3.43 -0.07 -13.32
C ALA A 326 -3.02 -0.96 -12.15
N GLU A 327 -3.64 -2.13 -12.04
CA GLU A 327 -3.20 -3.20 -11.16
C GLU A 327 -2.04 -3.96 -11.83
N ILE A 328 -0.87 -4.00 -11.17
CA ILE A 328 0.33 -4.65 -11.68
C ILE A 328 0.89 -5.57 -10.59
N GLU A 329 0.72 -6.88 -10.76
CA GLU A 329 1.18 -7.89 -9.81
C GLU A 329 2.69 -8.16 -9.91
N ASN A 330 3.28 -8.03 -11.11
CA ASN A 330 4.70 -8.22 -11.31
C ASN A 330 5.46 -6.94 -10.94
N LEU A 331 6.24 -7.00 -9.87
CA LEU A 331 7.02 -5.86 -9.36
C LEU A 331 8.03 -5.32 -10.37
N ASP A 332 8.58 -6.19 -11.24
CA ASP A 332 9.56 -5.78 -12.26
C ASP A 332 8.94 -4.87 -13.33
N TYR A 333 7.61 -4.92 -13.49
CA TYR A 333 6.90 -4.06 -14.45
C TYR A 333 6.54 -2.67 -13.91
N ILE A 334 6.68 -2.44 -12.61
CA ILE A 334 6.30 -1.16 -11.98
C ILE A 334 7.08 0.00 -12.61
N ASN A 335 8.42 -0.07 -12.61
CA ASN A 335 9.25 1.00 -13.18
C ASN A 335 8.97 1.23 -14.67
N LEU A 336 8.69 0.17 -15.44
CA LEU A 336 8.31 0.28 -16.84
C LEU A 336 6.98 1.02 -16.98
N ALA A 337 5.96 0.61 -16.22
CA ALA A 337 4.63 1.21 -16.25
C ALA A 337 4.66 2.70 -15.86
N GLU A 338 5.46 3.06 -14.86
CA GLU A 338 5.69 4.46 -14.50
C GLU A 338 6.37 5.26 -15.63
N SER A 339 7.37 4.66 -16.31
CA SER A 339 8.10 5.35 -17.39
C SER A 339 7.24 5.65 -18.61
N ILE A 340 6.19 4.88 -18.87
CA ILE A 340 5.23 5.10 -19.95
C ILE A 340 4.05 5.99 -19.55
N GLY A 341 4.06 6.54 -18.34
CA GLY A 341 3.13 7.57 -17.90
C GLY A 341 1.82 7.07 -17.30
N ILE A 342 1.76 5.84 -16.76
CA ILE A 342 0.63 5.40 -15.94
C ILE A 342 0.66 6.19 -14.62
N ASP A 343 -0.45 6.85 -14.28
CA ASP A 343 -0.47 7.81 -13.17
C ASP A 343 -0.36 7.12 -11.81
N THR A 344 -0.95 5.93 -11.69
CA THR A 344 -0.97 5.18 -10.43
C THR A 344 -0.92 3.68 -10.68
N ILE A 345 -0.10 3.00 -9.90
CA ILE A 345 0.02 1.54 -9.91
C ILE A 345 -0.47 0.99 -8.59
N ILE A 346 -1.38 0.03 -8.66
CA ILE A 346 -1.84 -0.74 -7.51
C ILE A 346 -1.20 -2.13 -7.54
N ASN A 347 -0.59 -2.53 -6.43
CA ASN A 347 0.03 -3.84 -6.30
C ASN A 347 -0.40 -4.50 -4.99
N LYS A 348 -1.12 -5.63 -5.09
CA LYS A 348 -1.64 -6.35 -3.91
C LYS A 348 -0.54 -6.90 -3.00
N LYS A 349 0.65 -7.24 -3.54
CA LYS A 349 1.78 -7.73 -2.74
C LYS A 349 2.30 -6.62 -1.83
N LEU A 350 2.46 -5.39 -2.35
CA LEU A 350 2.88 -4.23 -1.56
C LEU A 350 1.82 -3.84 -0.52
N VAL A 351 0.55 -3.85 -0.91
CA VAL A 351 -0.57 -3.63 0.03
C VAL A 351 -0.55 -4.65 1.16
N THR A 352 -0.35 -5.93 0.84
CA THR A 352 -0.24 -7.01 1.82
C THR A 352 0.97 -6.82 2.72
N ALA A 353 2.13 -6.57 2.12
CA ALA A 353 3.39 -6.36 2.84
C ALA A 353 3.23 -5.23 3.87
N SER A 354 2.70 -4.08 3.48
CA SER A 354 2.43 -2.94 4.38
C SER A 354 1.59 -3.35 5.58
N ASN A 355 0.51 -4.11 5.36
CA ASN A 355 -0.39 -4.52 6.43
C ASN A 355 0.23 -5.58 7.37
N ILE A 356 1.04 -6.49 6.86
CA ILE A 356 1.64 -7.57 7.65
C ILE A 356 2.89 -7.06 8.39
N PHE A 357 3.68 -6.19 7.76
CA PHE A 357 4.96 -5.72 8.30
C PHE A 357 4.81 -5.05 9.68
N ARG A 358 3.71 -4.35 9.93
CA ARG A 358 3.42 -3.75 11.26
C ARG A 358 3.43 -4.76 12.41
N PHE A 359 3.09 -6.04 12.14
CA PHE A 359 3.07 -7.08 13.17
C PHE A 359 4.47 -7.64 13.49
N THR A 360 5.44 -7.37 12.64
CA THR A 360 6.84 -7.79 12.84
C THR A 360 7.65 -6.77 13.62
N MET A 361 7.13 -5.56 13.78
CA MET A 361 7.79 -4.51 14.54
C MET A 361 7.70 -4.77 16.05
N SER A 362 8.80 -4.53 16.76
CA SER A 362 8.85 -4.63 18.23
C SER A 362 8.15 -3.46 18.93
N THR A 363 7.82 -2.42 18.19
CA THR A 363 7.15 -1.18 18.61
C THR A 363 5.68 -1.19 18.21
N ASP A 364 4.84 -0.44 18.92
CA ASP A 364 3.45 -0.17 18.52
C ASP A 364 3.40 0.74 17.29
N VAL A 365 3.61 0.16 16.12
CA VAL A 365 3.42 0.85 14.83
C VAL A 365 1.94 0.80 14.49
N GLN A 366 1.35 1.97 14.32
CA GLN A 366 -0.09 2.11 14.04
C GLN A 366 -0.41 1.93 12.56
N ALA A 367 0.44 2.46 11.70
CA ALA A 367 0.32 2.35 10.26
C ALA A 367 1.69 2.19 9.61
N ILE A 368 1.75 1.45 8.51
CA ILE A 368 2.90 1.33 7.62
C ILE A 368 2.41 1.41 6.19
N LYS A 369 3.13 2.13 5.35
CA LYS A 369 2.93 2.14 3.90
C LYS A 369 4.26 1.86 3.21
N CYS A 370 4.34 0.74 2.49
CA CYS A 370 5.39 0.48 1.50
C CYS A 370 5.05 1.29 0.25
N LEU A 371 5.96 2.11 -0.19
CA LEU A 371 5.74 3.05 -1.29
C LEU A 371 5.97 2.39 -2.65
N THR A 372 5.14 2.73 -3.62
CA THR A 372 5.36 2.34 -5.01
C THR A 372 6.47 3.22 -5.58
N GLY A 373 7.38 2.64 -6.38
CA GLY A 373 8.50 3.39 -6.97
C GLY A 373 9.61 3.83 -5.99
N SER A 374 9.54 3.40 -4.72
CA SER A 374 10.56 3.67 -3.69
C SER A 374 10.78 2.45 -2.80
N GLU A 375 12.01 2.24 -2.36
CA GLU A 375 12.30 1.21 -1.35
C GLU A 375 11.93 1.66 0.07
N ALA A 376 11.66 2.97 0.26
CA ALA A 376 11.35 3.53 1.57
C ALA A 376 9.94 3.17 2.06
N GLU A 377 9.76 3.28 3.36
CA GLU A 377 8.48 3.08 4.02
C GLU A 377 8.11 4.29 4.86
N VAL A 378 6.82 4.54 5.00
CA VAL A 378 6.29 5.55 5.91
C VAL A 378 5.58 4.86 7.06
N LEU A 379 6.00 5.19 8.28
CA LEU A 379 5.55 4.54 9.51
C LEU A 379 4.94 5.56 10.46
N GLU A 380 3.84 5.19 11.12
CA GLU A 380 3.27 5.96 12.22
C GLU A 380 3.55 5.25 13.55
N PHE A 381 4.26 5.94 14.44
CA PHE A 381 4.57 5.48 15.80
C PHE A 381 3.78 6.25 16.86
N ILE A 382 3.51 5.59 17.98
CA ILE A 382 3.10 6.27 19.22
C ILE A 382 4.32 6.32 20.15
N VAL A 383 4.69 7.52 20.58
CA VAL A 383 5.80 7.74 21.50
C VAL A 383 5.41 7.24 22.90
N LYS A 384 6.17 6.28 23.45
CA LYS A 384 5.93 5.77 24.81
C LYS A 384 6.47 6.71 25.89
N PRO A 385 5.91 6.66 27.09
CA PRO A 385 6.47 7.37 28.23
C PRO A 385 7.96 7.01 28.44
N ASN A 386 8.81 8.00 28.64
CA ASN A 386 10.27 7.86 28.81
C ASN A 386 11.04 7.36 27.59
N ALA A 387 10.42 7.31 26.41
CA ALA A 387 11.09 6.95 25.16
C ALA A 387 12.31 7.84 24.90
N PRO A 388 13.40 7.31 24.29
CA PRO A 388 14.58 8.12 23.96
C PRO A 388 14.27 9.40 23.18
N ALA A 389 13.24 9.37 22.32
CA ALA A 389 12.80 10.50 21.52
C ALA A 389 12.25 11.69 22.35
N THR A 390 11.89 11.49 23.63
CA THR A 390 11.38 12.56 24.51
C THR A 390 12.49 13.29 25.27
N LYS A 391 13.76 12.90 25.10
CA LYS A 391 14.86 13.38 25.94
C LYS A 391 15.59 14.60 25.38
N ALA A 392 15.38 14.90 24.11
CA ALA A 392 16.05 16.01 23.42
C ALA A 392 15.25 16.45 22.19
N PRO A 393 15.46 17.65 21.65
CA PRO A 393 14.91 18.10 20.38
C PRO A 393 15.29 17.15 19.22
N ILE A 394 14.45 17.06 18.21
CA ILE A 394 14.62 16.12 17.07
C ILE A 394 16.01 16.21 16.44
N LYS A 395 16.57 17.41 16.29
CA LYS A 395 17.91 17.62 15.71
C LYS A 395 19.06 17.02 16.52
N GLU A 396 18.85 16.78 17.82
CA GLU A 396 19.85 16.22 18.75
C GLU A 396 19.67 14.72 18.95
N LEU A 397 18.51 14.17 18.52
CA LEU A 397 18.28 12.75 18.47
C LEU A 397 19.20 12.16 17.40
N LYS A 398 20.06 11.23 17.77
CA LYS A 398 20.94 10.53 16.81
C LYS A 398 20.13 9.50 16.02
N LEU A 399 19.13 9.97 15.27
CA LEU A 399 18.33 9.14 14.39
C LEU A 399 19.20 8.52 13.27
N PRO A 400 18.86 7.35 12.74
CA PRO A 400 19.53 6.79 11.56
C PRO A 400 19.53 7.80 10.41
N GLN A 401 20.63 7.88 9.65
CA GLN A 401 20.83 8.90 8.60
C GLN A 401 19.74 8.87 7.50
N ASP A 402 19.20 7.67 7.23
CA ASP A 402 18.20 7.47 6.19
C ASP A 402 16.77 7.51 6.73
N THR A 403 16.53 8.39 7.71
CA THR A 403 15.22 8.63 8.30
C THR A 403 14.90 10.11 8.44
N ILE A 404 13.63 10.45 8.31
CA ILE A 404 13.14 11.80 8.56
C ILE A 404 11.77 11.74 9.26
N ILE A 405 11.61 12.52 10.32
CA ILE A 405 10.31 12.74 10.93
C ILE A 405 9.59 13.81 10.12
N GLY A 406 8.46 13.45 9.52
CA GLY A 406 7.67 14.34 8.67
C GLY A 406 6.66 15.16 9.46
N GLY A 407 5.93 14.52 10.39
CA GLY A 407 4.88 15.18 11.14
C GLY A 407 4.61 14.57 12.51
N VAL A 408 3.93 15.32 13.36
CA VAL A 408 3.58 14.95 14.73
C VAL A 408 2.14 15.34 15.03
N VAL A 409 1.38 14.43 15.62
CA VAL A 409 0.04 14.72 16.14
C VAL A 409 0.07 14.56 17.66
N ARG A 410 -0.25 15.64 18.37
CA ARG A 410 -0.28 15.73 19.84
C ARG A 410 -1.69 16.12 20.30
N GLY A 411 -2.45 15.17 20.80
CA GLY A 411 -3.87 15.38 21.07
C GLY A 411 -4.59 15.82 19.79
N ASP A 412 -5.21 17.00 19.81
CA ASP A 412 -5.91 17.58 18.64
C ASP A 412 -5.01 18.47 17.77
N LYS A 413 -3.77 18.71 18.16
CA LYS A 413 -2.85 19.58 17.44
C LYS A 413 -1.99 18.78 16.46
N VAL A 414 -1.79 19.34 15.27
CA VAL A 414 -1.00 18.76 14.19
C VAL A 414 0.19 19.67 13.89
N PHE A 415 1.36 19.09 13.79
CA PHE A 415 2.61 19.81 13.54
C PHE A 415 3.38 19.12 12.41
N ILE A 416 3.98 19.91 11.54
CA ILE A 416 5.05 19.43 10.67
C ILE A 416 6.35 19.48 11.49
N ALA A 417 7.09 18.37 11.48
CA ALA A 417 8.24 18.21 12.33
C ALA A 417 9.39 19.16 11.92
N VAL A 418 9.95 19.87 12.90
CA VAL A 418 11.14 20.72 12.74
C VAL A 418 12.21 20.32 13.74
N GLY A 419 13.47 20.61 13.41
CA GLY A 419 14.62 20.16 14.22
C GLY A 419 14.60 20.60 15.69
N ASN A 420 14.03 21.75 16.00
CA ASN A 420 13.95 22.28 17.39
C ASN A 420 12.74 21.73 18.19
N MET A 421 11.88 20.92 17.55
CA MET A 421 10.72 20.34 18.22
C MET A 421 11.15 19.23 19.19
N GLU A 422 10.53 19.24 20.38
CA GLU A 422 10.60 18.15 21.36
C GLU A 422 9.36 17.28 21.26
N LEU A 423 9.56 15.96 21.26
CA LEU A 423 8.49 14.99 21.26
C LEU A 423 8.02 14.70 22.68
N SER A 424 6.75 14.42 22.84
CA SER A 424 6.12 14.10 24.12
C SER A 424 5.58 12.68 24.11
N ALA A 425 5.41 12.10 25.30
CA ALA A 425 4.71 10.82 25.43
C ALA A 425 3.32 10.90 24.79
N TYR A 426 2.92 9.83 24.10
CA TYR A 426 1.66 9.68 23.36
C TYR A 426 1.54 10.52 22.09
N ASP A 427 2.57 11.26 21.68
CA ASP A 427 2.62 11.84 20.35
C ASP A 427 2.51 10.73 19.29
N ARG A 428 1.75 10.97 18.23
CA ARG A 428 1.79 10.14 17.03
C ARG A 428 2.76 10.79 16.06
N VAL A 429 3.75 10.04 15.62
CA VAL A 429 4.87 10.54 14.82
C VAL A 429 4.91 9.80 13.50
N VAL A 430 4.84 10.54 12.40
CA VAL A 430 4.96 9.99 11.04
C VAL A 430 6.42 10.09 10.60
N VAL A 431 7.02 8.96 10.30
CA VAL A 431 8.45 8.81 9.96
C VAL A 431 8.59 8.20 8.58
N PHE A 432 9.38 8.82 7.73
CA PHE A 432 9.86 8.26 6.48
C PHE A 432 11.23 7.60 6.73
N ALA A 433 11.42 6.35 6.32
CA ALA A 433 12.63 5.59 6.60
C ALA A 433 12.99 4.63 5.46
N MET A 434 14.29 4.52 5.17
CA MET A 434 14.81 3.45 4.31
C MET A 434 14.84 2.10 5.06
N PRO A 435 14.73 0.95 4.37
CA PRO A 435 14.60 -0.37 4.99
C PRO A 435 15.69 -0.68 6.03
N ALA A 436 16.94 -0.33 5.75
CA ALA A 436 18.07 -0.56 6.67
C ALA A 436 17.95 0.17 8.02
N SER A 437 17.10 1.19 8.10
CA SER A 437 16.90 2.04 9.28
C SER A 437 15.65 1.70 10.08
N ILE A 438 14.70 0.95 9.49
CA ILE A 438 13.39 0.68 10.09
C ILE A 438 13.48 -0.05 11.42
N SER A 439 14.31 -1.10 11.50
CA SER A 439 14.49 -1.87 12.74
C SER A 439 15.10 -1.04 13.88
N LYS A 440 15.88 -0.01 13.54
CA LYS A 440 16.57 0.87 14.50
C LYS A 440 15.70 2.01 14.99
N ILE A 441 14.85 2.55 14.09
CA ILE A 441 14.05 3.73 14.41
C ILE A 441 13.02 3.45 15.51
N GLY A 442 12.46 2.24 15.58
CA GLY A 442 11.51 1.84 16.60
C GLY A 442 12.02 1.98 18.03
N TYR A 443 13.35 1.83 18.25
CA TYR A 443 13.96 2.02 19.56
C TYR A 443 13.73 3.44 20.13
N PHE A 444 13.67 4.45 19.28
CA PHE A 444 13.54 5.84 19.73
C PHE A 444 12.15 6.16 20.29
N PHE A 445 11.13 5.41 19.92
CA PHE A 445 9.74 5.65 20.31
C PHE A 445 9.22 4.71 21.40
N ASN A 446 10.05 3.75 21.83
CA ASN A 446 9.72 2.77 22.90
C ASN A 446 10.20 3.21 24.28
#